data_ed13cbd073defae7f924aa78797c0a28
#
_entry.id   ed13cbd073defae7f924aa78797c0a28
#
_cell.length_a   1.000
_cell.length_b   1.000
_cell.length_c   1.000
_cell.angle_alpha   90.00
_cell.angle_beta   90.00
_cell.angle_gamma   90.00
#
_symmetry.space_group_name_H-M   'P 1'
#
loop_
_entity.id
_entity.type
_entity.pdbx_description
1 polymer ?
#
loop_
_entity_poly.entity_id
_entity_poly.type
_entity_poly.pdbx_seq_one_letter_code
_entity_poly.pdbx_strand_id
1 'polypeptide(L)'
;MNRSFCNNKIIYICLFIITFIFIFSLNILFRRNIYLYKSFSGTYNNKYIGVFVSKKELDYFYRNSFIFIDGKKVKYEIISIDKDILKRKGVFYSYVLLDVNVSFEESEVILFSILDRKIVNYKIFNSIWR
;
A
#
# COMPACT_ATOMS: atom_id res chain seq x y z
N MET A 1 -5.42 -57.87 -13.40
CA MET A 1 -4.53 -57.40 -12.30
C MET A 1 -3.63 -56.23 -12.68
N ASN A 2 -2.95 -56.30 -13.82
CA ASN A 2 -2.04 -55.24 -14.20
C ASN A 2 -2.72 -53.87 -14.45
N ARG A 3 -3.96 -53.86 -14.95
CA ARG A 3 -4.66 -52.61 -15.23
C ARG A 3 -5.03 -51.86 -13.94
N SER A 4 -5.49 -52.54 -12.89
CA SER A 4 -5.83 -51.87 -11.65
C SER A 4 -4.59 -51.38 -10.90
N PHE A 5 -3.47 -52.07 -11.00
CA PHE A 5 -2.20 -51.63 -10.43
C PHE A 5 -1.66 -50.40 -11.14
N CYS A 6 -1.68 -50.39 -12.49
CA CYS A 6 -1.28 -49.27 -13.28
C CYS A 6 -2.15 -48.03 -13.07
N ASN A 7 -3.48 -48.24 -12.96
CA ASN A 7 -4.42 -47.16 -12.68
C ASN A 7 -4.19 -46.55 -11.30
N ASN A 8 -3.93 -47.35 -10.27
CA ASN A 8 -3.61 -46.83 -8.94
C ASN A 8 -2.32 -46.02 -8.92
N LYS A 9 -1.30 -46.51 -9.63
CA LYS A 9 -0.01 -45.81 -9.76
C LYS A 9 -0.18 -44.46 -10.45
N ILE A 10 -0.98 -44.41 -11.52
CA ILE A 10 -1.29 -43.19 -12.25
C ILE A 10 -2.04 -42.21 -11.35
N ILE A 11 -3.01 -42.68 -10.58
CA ILE A 11 -3.78 -41.86 -9.63
C ILE A 11 -2.85 -41.25 -8.58
N TYR A 12 -1.92 -42.01 -8.02
CA TYR A 12 -0.96 -41.52 -7.04
C TYR A 12 -0.02 -40.44 -7.64
N ILE A 13 0.42 -40.64 -8.87
CA ILE A 13 1.27 -39.66 -9.59
C ILE A 13 0.47 -38.38 -9.83
N CYS A 14 -0.79 -38.47 -10.26
CA CYS A 14 -1.65 -37.31 -10.48
C CYS A 14 -1.90 -36.54 -9.19
N LEU A 15 -2.20 -37.22 -8.09
CA LEU A 15 -2.38 -36.61 -6.78
C LEU A 15 -1.12 -35.90 -6.30
N PHE A 16 0.04 -36.51 -6.52
CA PHE A 16 1.33 -35.91 -6.17
C PHE A 16 1.57 -34.62 -6.94
N ILE A 17 1.32 -34.62 -8.24
CA ILE A 17 1.48 -33.45 -9.10
C ILE A 17 0.53 -32.33 -8.67
N ILE A 18 -0.74 -32.64 -8.42
CA ILE A 18 -1.75 -31.68 -7.97
C ILE A 18 -1.35 -31.06 -6.63
N THR A 19 -0.89 -31.87 -5.69
CA THR A 19 -0.43 -31.41 -4.38
C THR A 19 0.78 -30.50 -4.51
N PHE A 20 1.74 -30.86 -5.37
CA PHE A 20 2.91 -30.06 -5.61
C PHE A 20 2.56 -28.69 -6.21
N ILE A 21 1.68 -28.66 -7.22
CA ILE A 21 1.21 -27.41 -7.83
C ILE A 21 0.50 -26.54 -6.80
N PHE A 22 -0.33 -27.13 -5.95
CA PHE A 22 -1.05 -26.43 -4.89
C PHE A 22 -0.10 -25.79 -3.88
N ILE A 23 0.89 -26.53 -3.40
CA ILE A 23 1.92 -26.04 -2.48
C ILE A 23 2.73 -24.92 -3.12
N PHE A 24 3.12 -25.05 -4.37
CA PHE A 24 3.87 -24.03 -5.11
C PHE A 24 3.05 -22.76 -5.28
N SER A 25 1.76 -22.88 -5.60
CA SER A 25 0.85 -21.74 -5.73
C SER A 25 0.68 -21.01 -4.40
N LEU A 26 0.52 -21.73 -3.30
CA LEU A 26 0.46 -21.13 -1.96
C LEU A 26 1.75 -20.39 -1.61
N ASN A 27 2.89 -20.95 -1.95
CA ASN A 27 4.19 -20.34 -1.67
C ASN A 27 4.34 -19.01 -2.42
N ILE A 28 3.92 -18.95 -3.68
CA ILE A 28 3.91 -17.71 -4.46
C ILE A 28 2.97 -16.68 -3.84
N LEU A 29 1.78 -17.10 -3.42
CA LEU A 29 0.80 -16.22 -2.78
C LEU A 29 1.33 -15.62 -1.48
N PHE A 30 1.96 -16.44 -0.63
CA PHE A 30 2.50 -15.98 0.66
C PHE A 30 3.75 -15.13 0.53
N ARG A 31 4.43 -15.16 -0.60
CA ARG A 31 5.58 -14.30 -0.87
C ARG A 31 5.21 -12.92 -1.43
N ARG A 32 3.96 -12.71 -1.81
CA ARG A 32 3.50 -11.41 -2.28
C ARG A 32 3.58 -10.37 -1.16
N ASN A 33 4.08 -9.21 -1.52
CA ASN A 33 4.10 -8.07 -0.62
C ASN A 33 2.73 -7.42 -0.57
N ILE A 34 2.27 -7.09 0.62
CA ILE A 34 1.05 -6.31 0.83
C ILE A 34 1.47 -4.87 1.10
N TYR A 35 0.89 -3.94 0.35
CA TYR A 35 1.10 -2.51 0.54
C TYR A 35 -0.09 -1.91 1.25
N LEU A 36 0.15 -1.25 2.37
CA LEU A 36 -0.87 -0.52 3.11
C LEU A 36 -0.75 0.96 2.80
N TYR A 37 -1.90 1.61 2.57
CA TYR A 37 -1.97 3.01 2.21
C TYR A 37 -2.75 3.78 3.24
N LYS A 38 -2.35 5.02 3.47
CA LYS A 38 -3.06 5.98 4.31
C LYS A 38 -3.72 7.01 3.39
N SER A 39 -5.01 7.26 3.59
CA SER A 39 -5.77 8.23 2.80
C SER A 39 -5.78 9.60 3.46
N PHE A 40 -5.66 10.62 2.64
CA PHE A 40 -5.70 12.02 3.07
C PHE A 40 -6.62 12.82 2.16
N SER A 41 -7.12 13.92 2.69
CA SER A 41 -7.89 14.91 1.94
C SER A 41 -7.13 16.23 1.94
N GLY A 42 -6.79 16.71 0.76
CA GLY A 42 -6.08 17.97 0.57
C GLY A 42 -6.85 18.94 -0.30
N THR A 43 -6.41 20.19 -0.34
CA THR A 43 -6.98 21.23 -1.20
C THR A 43 -5.95 21.65 -2.23
N TYR A 44 -6.35 21.63 -3.51
CA TYR A 44 -5.50 22.07 -4.60
C TYR A 44 -5.67 23.57 -4.85
N ASN A 45 -4.54 24.29 -4.82
CA ASN A 45 -4.52 25.72 -5.08
C ASN A 45 -3.17 26.11 -5.69
N ASN A 46 -3.19 26.79 -6.83
CA ASN A 46 -1.96 27.29 -7.51
C ASN A 46 -0.85 26.25 -7.69
N LYS A 47 -1.19 25.07 -8.23
CA LYS A 47 -0.27 23.93 -8.44
C LYS A 47 0.13 23.17 -7.19
N TYR A 48 -0.33 23.57 -6.02
CA TYR A 48 0.05 22.95 -4.77
C TYR A 48 -1.13 22.25 -4.13
N ILE A 49 -0.87 21.12 -3.50
CA ILE A 49 -1.84 20.44 -2.66
C ILE A 49 -1.49 20.75 -1.21
N GLY A 50 -2.39 21.40 -0.50
CA GLY A 50 -2.24 21.66 0.93
C GLY A 50 -2.98 20.62 1.74
N VAL A 51 -2.33 20.05 2.75
CA VAL A 51 -2.92 19.03 3.60
C VAL A 51 -2.51 19.24 5.05
N PHE A 52 -3.47 19.04 5.97
CA PHE A 52 -3.20 19.04 7.39
C PHE A 52 -2.88 17.61 7.85
N VAL A 53 -1.74 17.46 8.50
CA VAL A 53 -1.28 16.15 8.96
C VAL A 53 -0.80 16.24 10.40
N SER A 54 -0.99 15.17 11.17
CA SER A 54 -0.45 15.06 12.51
C SER A 54 1.07 14.80 12.44
N LYS A 55 1.75 14.95 13.57
CA LYS A 55 3.19 14.70 13.66
C LYS A 55 3.58 13.29 13.21
N LYS A 56 2.76 12.30 13.54
CA LYS A 56 2.99 10.91 13.12
C LYS A 56 2.81 10.72 11.61
N GLU A 57 1.82 11.40 11.04
CA GLU A 57 1.51 11.31 9.62
C GLU A 57 2.51 12.06 8.75
N LEU A 58 3.17 13.07 9.29
CA LEU A 58 4.19 13.85 8.59
C LEU A 58 5.34 12.95 8.08
N ASP A 59 5.66 11.91 8.83
CA ASP A 59 6.72 10.96 8.47
C ASP A 59 6.42 10.23 7.14
N TYR A 60 5.15 9.98 6.82
CA TYR A 60 4.77 9.35 5.56
C TYR A 60 5.22 10.18 4.36
N PHE A 61 5.14 11.49 4.45
CA PHE A 61 5.53 12.40 3.38
C PHE A 61 7.05 12.49 3.21
N TYR A 62 7.80 12.32 4.27
CA TYR A 62 9.27 12.27 4.20
C TYR A 62 9.79 10.97 3.62
N ARG A 63 9.13 9.86 3.91
CA ARG A 63 9.55 8.53 3.46
C ARG A 63 9.19 8.24 2.01
N ASN A 64 8.19 8.91 1.49
CA ASN A 64 7.66 8.65 0.15
C ASN A 64 7.98 9.81 -0.79
N SER A 65 7.95 9.54 -2.09
CA SER A 65 8.08 10.53 -3.15
C SER A 65 6.89 10.53 -4.11
N PHE A 66 5.95 9.62 -3.91
CA PHE A 66 4.77 9.47 -4.76
C PHE A 66 3.51 9.36 -3.91
N ILE A 67 2.43 9.92 -4.43
CA ILE A 67 1.08 9.74 -3.92
C ILE A 67 0.20 9.14 -5.01
N PHE A 68 -0.94 8.59 -4.63
CA PHE A 68 -1.90 8.00 -5.57
C PHE A 68 -3.18 8.82 -5.56
N ILE A 69 -3.52 9.37 -6.72
CA ILE A 69 -4.75 10.15 -6.94
C ILE A 69 -5.55 9.41 -8.01
N ASP A 70 -6.76 8.97 -7.67
CA ASP A 70 -7.63 8.18 -8.55
C ASP A 70 -6.91 6.96 -9.17
N GLY A 71 -6.09 6.29 -8.37
CA GLY A 71 -5.34 5.13 -8.81
C GLY A 71 -4.09 5.44 -9.63
N LYS A 72 -3.82 6.70 -9.90
CA LYS A 72 -2.63 7.13 -10.64
C LYS A 72 -1.50 7.52 -9.70
N LYS A 73 -0.31 7.05 -10.01
CA LYS A 73 0.90 7.39 -9.26
C LYS A 73 1.40 8.77 -9.66
N VAL A 74 1.46 9.69 -8.72
CA VAL A 74 1.87 11.07 -8.94
C VAL A 74 3.06 11.39 -8.06
N LYS A 75 4.13 11.91 -8.67
CA LYS A 75 5.31 12.35 -7.95
C LYS A 75 5.04 13.72 -7.29
N TYR A 76 5.50 13.89 -6.07
CA TYR A 76 5.38 15.17 -5.35
C TYR A 76 6.71 15.60 -4.76
N GLU A 77 6.79 16.90 -4.48
CA GLU A 77 7.88 17.50 -3.72
C GLU A 77 7.28 18.32 -2.59
N ILE A 78 7.89 18.28 -1.41
CA ILE A 78 7.47 19.08 -0.28
C ILE A 78 8.03 20.47 -0.45
N ILE A 79 7.15 21.47 -0.57
CA ILE A 79 7.51 22.86 -0.74
C ILE A 79 7.74 23.54 0.60
N SER A 80 6.78 23.36 1.51
CA SER A 80 6.87 23.97 2.84
C SER A 80 6.07 23.16 3.84
N ILE A 81 6.47 23.27 5.10
CA ILE A 81 5.79 22.65 6.23
C ILE A 81 5.65 23.70 7.33
N ASP A 82 4.41 24.07 7.65
CA ASP A 82 4.09 24.92 8.79
C ASP A 82 3.75 24.02 9.97
N LYS A 83 4.70 23.85 10.88
CA LYS A 83 4.56 22.94 12.01
C LYS A 83 3.63 23.49 13.09
N ASP A 84 2.80 22.62 13.61
CA ASP A 84 1.99 22.86 14.82
C ASP A 84 1.09 24.08 14.73
N ILE A 85 0.51 24.36 13.56
CA ILE A 85 -0.35 25.54 13.35
C ILE A 85 -1.79 25.35 13.77
N LEU A 86 -2.24 24.09 13.95
CA LEU A 86 -3.61 23.79 14.32
C LEU A 86 -3.64 22.73 15.42
N LYS A 87 -4.39 22.98 16.47
CA LYS A 87 -4.59 22.02 17.56
C LYS A 87 -6.04 21.56 17.60
N ARG A 88 -6.26 20.25 17.48
CA ARG A 88 -7.58 19.64 17.62
C ARG A 88 -7.52 18.46 18.58
N LYS A 89 -8.40 18.43 19.56
CA LYS A 89 -8.51 17.31 20.53
C LYS A 89 -7.16 16.93 21.16
N GLY A 90 -6.32 17.92 21.48
CA GLY A 90 -5.00 17.68 22.07
C GLY A 90 -3.91 17.26 21.10
N VAL A 91 -4.21 17.17 19.79
CA VAL A 91 -3.25 16.81 18.77
C VAL A 91 -2.90 18.01 17.90
N PHE A 92 -1.61 18.26 17.71
CA PHE A 92 -1.14 19.31 16.82
C PHE A 92 -1.07 18.81 15.39
N TYR A 93 -1.53 19.65 14.46
CA TYR A 93 -1.48 19.39 13.02
C TYR A 93 -0.56 20.39 12.35
N SER A 94 0.20 19.90 11.39
CA SER A 94 1.05 20.71 10.53
C SER A 94 0.42 20.84 9.16
N TYR A 95 0.66 21.97 8.49
CA TYR A 95 0.19 22.20 7.14
C TYR A 95 1.32 21.96 6.15
N VAL A 96 1.13 21.01 5.26
CA VAL A 96 2.13 20.59 4.27
C VAL A 96 1.66 21.02 2.89
N LEU A 97 2.53 21.71 2.16
CA LEU A 97 2.32 22.06 0.76
C LEU A 97 3.14 21.12 -0.12
N LEU A 98 2.47 20.46 -1.04
CA LEU A 98 3.04 19.52 -1.98
C LEU A 98 2.95 20.08 -3.40
N ASP A 99 4.07 20.05 -4.12
CA ASP A 99 4.09 20.35 -5.54
C ASP A 99 3.88 19.07 -6.33
N VAL A 100 2.88 19.04 -7.20
CA VAL A 100 2.53 17.88 -8.01
C VAL A 100 2.57 18.26 -9.50
N ASN A 101 2.93 17.28 -10.33
CA ASN A 101 3.05 17.50 -11.78
C ASN A 101 1.71 17.39 -12.54
N VAL A 102 0.61 17.26 -11.83
CA VAL A 102 -0.73 17.11 -12.42
C VAL A 102 -1.54 18.36 -12.13
N SER A 103 -2.28 18.84 -13.12
CA SER A 103 -3.16 20.00 -12.98
C SER A 103 -4.57 19.57 -12.60
N PHE A 104 -5.15 20.26 -11.62
CA PHE A 104 -6.54 20.09 -11.18
C PHE A 104 -7.25 21.44 -11.24
N GLU A 105 -8.56 21.44 -11.06
CA GLU A 105 -9.32 22.67 -10.90
C GLU A 105 -8.96 23.32 -9.56
N GLU A 106 -8.78 24.66 -9.57
CA GLU A 106 -8.44 25.40 -8.36
C GLU A 106 -9.52 25.26 -7.28
N SER A 107 -9.09 25.18 -6.02
CA SER A 107 -9.93 25.00 -4.85
C SER A 107 -10.67 23.67 -4.80
N GLU A 108 -10.28 22.72 -5.63
CA GLU A 108 -10.84 21.37 -5.58
C GLU A 108 -10.29 20.60 -4.38
N VAL A 109 -11.17 19.89 -3.70
CA VAL A 109 -10.76 18.96 -2.64
C VAL A 109 -10.31 17.66 -3.29
N ILE A 110 -9.09 17.26 -3.03
CA ILE A 110 -8.47 16.08 -3.64
C ILE A 110 -8.26 15.02 -2.58
N LEU A 111 -8.78 13.83 -2.86
CA LEU A 111 -8.51 12.64 -2.06
C LEU A 111 -7.31 11.92 -2.64
N PHE A 112 -6.31 11.66 -1.83
CA PHE A 112 -5.13 10.95 -2.24
C PHE A 112 -4.69 9.94 -1.18
N SER A 113 -3.90 8.95 -1.62
CA SER A 113 -3.35 7.92 -0.74
C SER A 113 -1.84 7.95 -0.80
N ILE A 114 -1.21 7.68 0.33
CA ILE A 114 0.24 7.58 0.43
C ILE A 114 0.59 6.23 1.04
N LEU A 115 1.72 5.66 0.63
CA LEU A 115 2.16 4.38 1.14
C LEU A 115 2.54 4.50 2.62
N ASP A 116 1.83 3.75 3.45
CA ASP A 116 2.13 3.66 4.88
C ASP A 116 3.26 2.67 5.12
N ARG A 117 3.06 1.42 4.74
CA ARG A 117 4.05 0.37 4.95
C ARG A 117 3.85 -0.79 3.99
N LYS A 118 4.93 -1.53 3.79
CA LYS A 118 4.94 -2.76 3.03
C LYS A 118 5.03 -3.93 4.00
N ILE A 119 4.06 -4.84 3.92
CA ILE A 119 4.05 -6.05 4.73
C ILE A 119 4.42 -7.22 3.82
N VAL A 120 5.42 -8.00 4.24
CA VAL A 120 5.80 -9.22 3.54
C VAL A 120 4.95 -10.38 4.08
N ASN A 121 4.22 -11.03 3.22
CA ASN A 121 3.27 -12.08 3.58
C ASN A 121 3.88 -13.22 4.39
N TYR A 122 5.13 -13.58 4.13
CA TYR A 122 5.78 -14.66 4.88
C TYR A 122 5.90 -14.33 6.39
N LYS A 123 6.02 -13.05 6.76
CA LYS A 123 6.03 -12.63 8.16
C LYS A 123 4.69 -12.87 8.84
N ILE A 124 3.60 -12.60 8.13
CA ILE A 124 2.24 -12.88 8.59
C ILE A 124 2.07 -14.39 8.79
N PHE A 125 2.52 -15.18 7.83
CA PHE A 125 2.44 -16.63 7.89
C PHE A 125 3.22 -17.18 9.10
N ASN A 126 4.44 -16.71 9.32
CA ASN A 126 5.25 -17.10 10.47
C ASN A 126 4.60 -16.70 11.81
N SER A 127 3.93 -15.56 11.86
CA SER A 127 3.18 -15.12 13.05
C SER A 127 2.00 -16.04 13.36
N ILE A 128 1.31 -16.52 12.33
CA ILE A 128 0.17 -17.43 12.48
C ILE A 128 0.63 -18.79 12.98
N TRP A 129 1.76 -19.29 12.51
CA TRP A 129 2.29 -20.61 12.87
C TRP A 129 3.04 -20.63 14.22
N ARG A 130 3.34 -19.51 14.77
CA ARG A 130 3.91 -19.37 16.11
C ARG A 130 2.83 -19.13 17.15
#